data_b047dd84f00ae87c1170c72f321f04f7
#
_entry.id   b047dd84f00ae87c1170c72f321f04f7
#
_cell.length_a   1.000
_cell.length_b   1.000
_cell.length_c   1.000
_cell.angle_alpha   90.00
_cell.angle_beta   90.00
_cell.angle_gamma   90.00
#
_symmetry.space_group_name_H-M   'P 1'
#
loop_
_entity.id
_entity.type
_entity.pdbx_description
1 polymer ?
#
loop_
_entity_poly.entity_id
_entity_poly.type
_entity_poly.pdbx_seq_one_letter_code
_entity_poly.pdbx_strand_id
1 'polypeptide(L)'
;MGILNSVGLQNPGVDAFIAGDLPELKKHDVKIIANISGNTPEEYGGMCEKLSAAGVDMIEVNISCPNVKAGGLAYGTRPELAAEVTEIAKKNSTVPVMVKLSPNVTDITEIARAVEEAGADAISLINTIRGMRIDVNTRRPILKMNTGGLSGPAVLPVAVRMVWETANAVKIPILGMGGVSKGTDAAELMLAGAAAVAVGTASFADVYAPVRVRDELFALAERQGLAHISALTGAAQPW
;
A
#
# COMPACT_ATOMS: atom_id res chain seq x y z
N MET A 1 16.37 -4.99 10.01
CA MET A 1 15.50 -6.04 10.61
C MET A 1 14.21 -6.08 9.82
N GLY A 2 13.53 -7.23 9.71
CA GLY A 2 12.30 -7.38 8.92
C GLY A 2 11.36 -8.38 9.59
N ILE A 3 10.09 -8.40 9.15
CA ILE A 3 9.07 -9.34 9.59
C ILE A 3 8.68 -10.23 8.41
N LEU A 4 8.59 -11.52 8.63
CA LEU A 4 8.03 -12.48 7.69
C LEU A 4 6.69 -13.00 8.24
N ASN A 5 5.60 -12.81 7.49
CA ASN A 5 4.26 -13.20 7.92
C ASN A 5 3.44 -13.89 6.82
N SER A 6 2.43 -14.65 7.25
CA SER A 6 1.42 -15.27 6.39
C SER A 6 0.04 -15.19 7.06
N VAL A 7 -0.35 -14.00 7.53
CA VAL A 7 -1.61 -13.79 8.28
C VAL A 7 -2.84 -14.02 7.41
N GLY A 8 -2.82 -13.62 6.13
CA GLY A 8 -3.90 -13.95 5.19
C GLY A 8 -5.13 -13.05 5.29
N LEU A 9 -4.95 -11.76 5.61
CA LEU A 9 -6.02 -10.74 5.65
C LEU A 9 -7.16 -11.08 6.64
N GLN A 10 -6.82 -11.69 7.77
CA GLN A 10 -7.82 -11.98 8.80
C GLN A 10 -8.49 -10.69 9.29
N ASN A 11 -9.81 -10.59 9.11
CA ASN A 11 -10.61 -9.44 9.50
C ASN A 11 -12.09 -9.85 9.63
N PRO A 12 -12.95 -9.03 10.28
CA PRO A 12 -14.36 -9.37 10.50
C PRO A 12 -15.27 -9.13 9.28
N GLY A 13 -14.75 -8.54 8.20
CA GLY A 13 -15.51 -8.19 6.99
C GLY A 13 -16.01 -6.75 6.97
N VAL A 14 -16.43 -6.31 5.76
CA VAL A 14 -16.81 -4.92 5.50
C VAL A 14 -18.00 -4.44 6.34
N ASP A 15 -19.01 -5.29 6.53
CA ASP A 15 -20.22 -4.92 7.28
C ASP A 15 -19.90 -4.71 8.77
N ALA A 16 -19.04 -5.56 9.35
CA ALA A 16 -18.59 -5.40 10.73
C ALA A 16 -17.71 -4.15 10.91
N PHE A 17 -16.84 -3.84 9.97
CA PHE A 17 -16.05 -2.60 9.96
C PHE A 17 -16.96 -1.37 9.92
N ILE A 18 -17.97 -1.34 9.03
CA ILE A 18 -18.91 -0.22 8.91
C ILE A 18 -19.74 -0.04 10.20
N ALA A 19 -20.16 -1.13 10.82
CA ALA A 19 -20.97 -1.07 12.04
C ALA A 19 -20.17 -0.75 13.31
N GLY A 20 -18.92 -1.18 13.39
CA GLY A 20 -18.08 -1.12 14.59
C GLY A 20 -16.97 -0.06 14.51
N ASP A 21 -15.95 -0.29 13.68
CA ASP A 21 -14.73 0.52 13.70
C ASP A 21 -14.92 1.91 13.05
N LEU A 22 -15.66 1.98 11.95
CA LEU A 22 -15.84 3.23 11.20
C LEU A 22 -16.49 4.35 12.01
N PRO A 23 -17.55 4.13 12.81
CA PRO A 23 -18.13 5.17 13.66
C PRO A 23 -17.15 5.71 14.70
N GLU A 24 -16.25 4.85 15.22
CA GLU A 24 -15.22 5.28 16.17
C GLU A 24 -14.16 6.14 15.48
N LEU A 25 -13.66 5.71 14.31
CA LEU A 25 -12.69 6.47 13.53
C LEU A 25 -13.21 7.87 13.15
N LYS A 26 -14.49 7.98 12.82
CA LYS A 26 -15.13 9.26 12.46
C LYS A 26 -15.23 10.29 13.59
N LYS A 27 -15.00 9.89 14.84
CA LYS A 27 -14.93 10.84 15.96
C LYS A 27 -13.61 11.63 15.98
N HIS A 28 -12.62 11.20 15.21
CA HIS A 28 -11.29 11.81 15.14
C HIS A 28 -11.15 12.65 13.87
N ASP A 29 -10.35 13.72 13.94
CA ASP A 29 -10.03 14.56 12.78
C ASP A 29 -8.92 13.89 11.93
N VAL A 30 -9.29 12.79 11.27
CA VAL A 30 -8.41 12.00 10.39
C VAL A 30 -9.12 11.61 9.12
N LYS A 31 -8.36 11.44 8.03
CA LYS A 31 -8.88 10.86 6.79
C LYS A 31 -8.85 9.35 6.86
N ILE A 32 -9.94 8.72 6.44
CA ILE A 32 -10.13 7.27 6.51
C ILE A 32 -9.98 6.67 5.12
N ILE A 33 -8.92 5.89 4.93
CA ILE A 33 -8.67 5.11 3.72
C ILE A 33 -8.97 3.64 4.04
N ALA A 34 -10.04 3.10 3.48
CA ALA A 34 -10.42 1.70 3.70
C ALA A 34 -9.71 0.78 2.71
N ASN A 35 -8.83 -0.12 3.21
CA ASN A 35 -8.18 -1.13 2.38
C ASN A 35 -9.10 -2.35 2.22
N ILE A 36 -9.39 -2.73 0.97
CA ILE A 36 -10.26 -3.85 0.63
C ILE A 36 -9.53 -4.92 -0.18
N SER A 37 -9.95 -6.17 -0.01
CA SER A 37 -9.49 -7.29 -0.83
C SER A 37 -10.63 -8.27 -1.05
N GLY A 38 -10.82 -8.71 -2.29
CA GLY A 38 -11.84 -9.67 -2.71
C GLY A 38 -11.23 -10.84 -3.48
N ASN A 39 -12.05 -11.85 -3.76
CA ASN A 39 -11.69 -13.00 -4.57
C ASN A 39 -12.17 -12.85 -6.03
N THR A 40 -13.19 -12.04 -6.26
CA THR A 40 -13.75 -11.74 -7.59
C THR A 40 -13.90 -10.24 -7.79
N PRO A 41 -13.92 -9.75 -9.04
CA PRO A 41 -14.15 -8.35 -9.33
C PRO A 41 -15.46 -7.81 -8.74
N GLU A 42 -16.53 -8.63 -8.70
CA GLU A 42 -17.83 -8.25 -8.14
C GLU A 42 -17.77 -8.02 -6.63
N GLU A 43 -16.96 -8.81 -5.90
CA GLU A 43 -16.73 -8.60 -4.46
C GLU A 43 -16.08 -7.22 -4.21
N TYR A 44 -15.09 -6.83 -5.04
CA TYR A 44 -14.50 -5.48 -4.96
C TYR A 44 -15.54 -4.40 -5.21
N GLY A 45 -16.37 -4.55 -6.26
CA GLY A 45 -17.45 -3.62 -6.57
C GLY A 45 -18.43 -3.45 -5.41
N GLY A 46 -18.92 -4.56 -4.86
CA GLY A 46 -19.86 -4.54 -3.72
C GLY A 46 -19.28 -3.90 -2.45
N MET A 47 -17.98 -4.11 -2.17
CA MET A 47 -17.31 -3.42 -1.06
C MET A 47 -17.16 -1.92 -1.32
N CYS A 48 -16.84 -1.52 -2.56
CA CYS A 48 -16.73 -0.11 -2.94
C CYS A 48 -18.06 0.64 -2.75
N GLU A 49 -19.17 0.05 -3.17
CA GLU A 49 -20.51 0.61 -2.99
C GLU A 49 -20.85 0.81 -1.50
N LYS A 50 -20.66 -0.24 -0.68
CA LYS A 50 -20.92 -0.18 0.76
C LYS A 50 -20.07 0.86 1.49
N LEU A 51 -18.77 0.91 1.22
CA LEU A 51 -17.85 1.84 1.87
C LEU A 51 -18.06 3.28 1.43
N SER A 52 -18.37 3.51 0.15
CA SER A 52 -18.75 4.83 -0.36
C SER A 52 -20.01 5.35 0.34
N ALA A 53 -21.05 4.51 0.43
CA ALA A 53 -22.28 4.86 1.14
C ALA A 53 -22.05 5.09 2.64
N ALA A 54 -21.12 4.35 3.25
CA ALA A 54 -20.74 4.53 4.65
C ALA A 54 -19.88 5.79 4.90
N GLY A 55 -19.36 6.45 3.85
CA GLY A 55 -18.66 7.73 3.91
C GLY A 55 -17.24 7.62 4.44
N VAL A 56 -16.43 6.69 3.89
CA VAL A 56 -14.98 6.74 3.97
C VAL A 56 -14.45 7.83 3.03
N ASP A 57 -13.23 8.33 3.26
CA ASP A 57 -12.65 9.38 2.41
C ASP A 57 -12.03 8.84 1.11
N MET A 58 -11.55 7.59 1.12
CA MET A 58 -10.93 6.92 -0.02
C MET A 58 -10.99 5.40 0.17
N ILE A 59 -10.96 4.66 -0.93
CA ILE A 59 -10.88 3.19 -0.91
C ILE A 59 -9.55 2.76 -1.53
N GLU A 60 -8.79 1.92 -0.81
CA GLU A 60 -7.58 1.27 -1.31
C GLU A 60 -7.89 -0.16 -1.75
N VAL A 61 -7.87 -0.40 -3.05
CA VAL A 61 -8.12 -1.69 -3.68
C VAL A 61 -6.84 -2.52 -3.66
N ASN A 62 -6.76 -3.52 -2.79
CA ASN A 62 -5.58 -4.36 -2.63
C ASN A 62 -5.64 -5.55 -3.59
N ILE A 63 -5.03 -5.41 -4.77
CA ILE A 63 -4.90 -6.47 -5.78
C ILE A 63 -3.66 -7.36 -5.57
N SER A 64 -2.91 -7.17 -4.50
CA SER A 64 -1.55 -7.69 -4.34
C SER A 64 -1.39 -8.75 -3.25
N CYS A 65 -2.49 -9.32 -2.71
CA CYS A 65 -2.40 -10.27 -1.61
C CYS A 65 -1.89 -11.65 -2.06
N PRO A 66 -0.67 -12.08 -1.65
CA PRO A 66 -0.11 -13.36 -2.05
C PRO A 66 -0.74 -14.56 -1.33
N ASN A 67 -1.57 -14.33 -0.32
CA ASN A 67 -2.09 -15.34 0.60
C ASN A 67 -3.55 -15.72 0.33
N VAL A 68 -4.19 -15.17 -0.72
CA VAL A 68 -5.56 -15.52 -1.12
C VAL A 68 -5.52 -16.62 -2.16
N LYS A 69 -6.21 -17.74 -1.92
CA LYS A 69 -6.16 -18.96 -2.75
C LYS A 69 -6.77 -18.79 -4.15
N ALA A 70 -7.61 -17.79 -4.35
CA ALA A 70 -8.23 -17.47 -5.65
C ALA A 70 -8.20 -15.96 -5.85
N GLY A 71 -7.65 -15.47 -6.95
CA GLY A 71 -7.78 -14.09 -7.39
C GLY A 71 -6.62 -13.15 -7.04
N GLY A 72 -6.33 -12.90 -5.76
CA GLY A 72 -5.47 -11.80 -5.33
C GLY A 72 -4.07 -11.71 -5.96
N LEU A 73 -3.34 -12.82 -6.10
CA LEU A 73 -2.02 -12.80 -6.74
C LEU A 73 -2.12 -12.59 -8.26
N ALA A 74 -3.16 -13.16 -8.90
CA ALA A 74 -3.36 -13.02 -10.34
C ALA A 74 -3.67 -11.57 -10.72
N TYR A 75 -4.52 -10.89 -9.95
CA TYR A 75 -4.89 -9.49 -10.19
C TYR A 75 -3.68 -8.54 -10.08
N GLY A 76 -2.75 -8.80 -9.17
CA GLY A 76 -1.58 -7.95 -8.95
C GLY A 76 -0.39 -8.22 -9.86
N THR A 77 -0.44 -9.26 -10.71
CA THR A 77 0.69 -9.67 -11.58
C THR A 77 0.37 -9.60 -13.07
N ARG A 78 -0.88 -9.30 -13.43
CA ARG A 78 -1.35 -9.24 -14.84
C ARG A 78 -2.05 -7.90 -15.08
N PRO A 79 -1.55 -7.06 -16.01
CA PRO A 79 -2.10 -5.73 -16.27
C PRO A 79 -3.60 -5.75 -16.59
N GLU A 80 -4.05 -6.68 -17.42
CA GLU A 80 -5.45 -6.81 -17.83
C GLU A 80 -6.40 -7.12 -16.67
N LEU A 81 -5.97 -7.94 -15.72
CA LEU A 81 -6.78 -8.27 -14.53
C LEU A 81 -6.77 -7.13 -13.50
N ALA A 82 -5.64 -6.41 -13.39
CA ALA A 82 -5.54 -5.22 -12.56
C ALA A 82 -6.48 -4.11 -13.07
N ALA A 83 -6.52 -3.91 -14.38
CA ALA A 83 -7.44 -2.96 -15.04
C ALA A 83 -8.90 -3.34 -14.79
N GLU A 84 -9.30 -4.59 -15.01
CA GLU A 84 -10.66 -5.09 -14.80
C GLU A 84 -11.18 -4.81 -13.38
N VAL A 85 -10.40 -5.16 -12.36
CA VAL A 85 -10.76 -4.89 -10.95
C VAL A 85 -10.85 -3.40 -10.68
N THR A 86 -9.95 -2.60 -11.26
CA THR A 86 -9.93 -1.14 -11.10
C THR A 86 -11.18 -0.52 -11.71
N GLU A 87 -11.55 -0.88 -12.94
CA GLU A 87 -12.77 -0.38 -13.61
C GLU A 87 -14.02 -0.69 -12.80
N ILE A 88 -14.14 -1.93 -12.28
CA ILE A 88 -15.29 -2.32 -11.47
C ILE A 88 -15.31 -1.54 -10.15
N ALA A 89 -14.18 -1.38 -9.47
CA ALA A 89 -14.08 -0.58 -8.26
C ALA A 89 -14.47 0.88 -8.52
N LYS A 90 -13.98 1.49 -9.59
CA LYS A 90 -14.30 2.86 -9.99
C LYS A 90 -15.78 3.04 -10.31
N LYS A 91 -16.37 2.11 -11.04
CA LYS A 91 -17.80 2.14 -11.41
C LYS A 91 -18.72 2.12 -10.19
N ASN A 92 -18.32 1.43 -9.11
CA ASN A 92 -19.11 1.23 -7.90
C ASN A 92 -18.68 2.13 -6.73
N SER A 93 -17.74 3.05 -6.94
CA SER A 93 -17.26 3.99 -5.92
C SER A 93 -17.70 5.42 -6.23
N THR A 94 -18.18 6.13 -5.21
CA THR A 94 -18.43 7.59 -5.27
C THR A 94 -17.33 8.39 -4.58
N VAL A 95 -16.33 7.70 -4.01
CA VAL A 95 -15.12 8.29 -3.41
C VAL A 95 -13.90 7.91 -4.24
N PRO A 96 -12.76 8.62 -4.09
CA PRO A 96 -11.53 8.26 -4.82
C PRO A 96 -11.10 6.81 -4.57
N VAL A 97 -10.58 6.17 -5.62
CA VAL A 97 -10.06 4.79 -5.60
C VAL A 97 -8.56 4.81 -5.81
N MET A 98 -7.84 4.27 -4.84
CA MET A 98 -6.40 4.01 -4.90
C MET A 98 -6.16 2.51 -5.11
N VAL A 99 -5.21 2.13 -5.97
CA VAL A 99 -4.90 0.71 -6.23
C VAL A 99 -3.53 0.35 -5.65
N LYS A 100 -3.50 -0.70 -4.79
CA LYS A 100 -2.28 -1.16 -4.13
C LYS A 100 -1.57 -2.24 -4.93
N LEU A 101 -0.36 -1.91 -5.40
CA LEU A 101 0.43 -2.76 -6.28
C LEU A 101 1.34 -3.74 -5.53
N SER A 102 1.62 -4.86 -6.18
CA SER A 102 2.53 -5.91 -5.72
C SER A 102 3.96 -5.63 -6.17
N PRO A 103 4.97 -5.81 -5.31
CA PRO A 103 6.37 -5.79 -5.72
C PRO A 103 6.83 -7.09 -6.38
N ASN A 104 5.98 -8.12 -6.43
CA ASN A 104 6.34 -9.46 -6.90
C ASN A 104 6.09 -9.61 -8.41
N VAL A 105 6.54 -8.64 -9.18
CA VAL A 105 6.46 -8.54 -10.65
C VAL A 105 7.82 -8.17 -11.22
N THR A 106 8.02 -8.44 -12.49
CA THR A 106 9.26 -8.09 -13.19
C THR A 106 9.31 -6.59 -13.49
N ASP A 107 8.21 -6.04 -14.00
CA ASP A 107 8.03 -4.61 -14.27
C ASP A 107 6.72 -4.11 -13.63
N ILE A 108 6.85 -3.26 -12.62
CA ILE A 108 5.70 -2.70 -11.92
C ILE A 108 5.00 -1.61 -12.75
N THR A 109 5.70 -1.02 -13.70
CA THR A 109 5.17 0.09 -14.50
C THR A 109 4.08 -0.36 -15.46
N GLU A 110 4.11 -1.60 -15.93
CA GLU A 110 3.04 -2.18 -16.76
C GLU A 110 1.71 -2.21 -15.99
N ILE A 111 1.73 -2.69 -14.73
CA ILE A 111 0.55 -2.71 -13.88
C ILE A 111 0.11 -1.29 -13.52
N ALA A 112 1.06 -0.40 -13.22
CA ALA A 112 0.78 0.99 -12.87
C ALA A 112 0.05 1.74 -14.00
N ARG A 113 0.51 1.60 -15.24
CA ARG A 113 -0.17 2.19 -16.40
C ARG A 113 -1.57 1.61 -16.61
N ALA A 114 -1.71 0.29 -16.51
CA ALA A 114 -3.00 -0.37 -16.68
C ALA A 114 -4.06 0.11 -15.67
N VAL A 115 -3.69 0.28 -14.39
CA VAL A 115 -4.64 0.79 -13.38
C VAL A 115 -4.91 2.28 -13.54
N GLU A 116 -3.95 3.09 -13.99
CA GLU A 116 -4.18 4.51 -14.32
C GLU A 116 -5.15 4.65 -15.49
N GLU A 117 -4.93 3.91 -16.59
CA GLU A 117 -5.81 3.88 -17.77
C GLU A 117 -7.22 3.39 -17.42
N ALA A 118 -7.36 2.46 -16.47
CA ALA A 118 -8.62 1.97 -15.93
C ALA A 118 -9.32 2.97 -14.98
N GLY A 119 -8.72 4.13 -14.73
CA GLY A 119 -9.32 5.25 -14.01
C GLY A 119 -9.04 5.29 -12.51
N ALA A 120 -8.00 4.64 -12.02
CA ALA A 120 -7.53 4.84 -10.63
C ALA A 120 -7.21 6.31 -10.35
N ASP A 121 -7.59 6.81 -9.18
CA ASP A 121 -7.30 8.19 -8.75
C ASP A 121 -5.91 8.31 -8.11
N ALA A 122 -5.37 7.20 -7.60
CA ALA A 122 -4.05 7.11 -6.99
C ALA A 122 -3.52 5.67 -7.05
N ILE A 123 -2.22 5.52 -6.82
CA ILE A 123 -1.56 4.23 -6.67
C ILE A 123 -0.89 4.18 -5.30
N SER A 124 -0.95 3.03 -4.62
CA SER A 124 -0.11 2.75 -3.46
C SER A 124 0.84 1.58 -3.75
N LEU A 125 2.06 1.70 -3.31
CA LEU A 125 3.08 0.64 -3.40
C LEU A 125 4.18 0.83 -2.35
N ILE A 126 4.76 -0.25 -1.89
CA ILE A 126 4.65 -1.64 -2.28
C ILE A 126 3.94 -2.48 -1.22
N ASN A 127 3.29 -3.58 -1.63
CA ASN A 127 2.95 -4.65 -0.71
C ASN A 127 4.22 -5.43 -0.31
N THR A 128 4.09 -6.51 0.45
CA THR A 128 5.22 -7.29 0.95
C THR A 128 5.92 -8.10 -0.15
N ILE A 129 7.23 -8.24 -0.04
CA ILE A 129 8.05 -9.07 -0.92
C ILE A 129 7.90 -10.53 -0.49
N ARG A 130 7.72 -11.44 -1.42
CA ARG A 130 7.60 -12.86 -1.13
C ARG A 130 8.92 -13.43 -0.62
N GLY A 131 8.87 -14.10 0.54
CA GLY A 131 10.04 -14.68 1.17
C GLY A 131 9.74 -16.01 1.86
N MET A 132 10.79 -16.70 2.31
CA MET A 132 10.73 -17.96 3.04
C MET A 132 11.89 -18.06 4.03
N ARG A 133 11.66 -18.70 5.16
CA ARG A 133 12.73 -19.16 6.06
C ARG A 133 12.51 -20.62 6.45
N ILE A 134 13.59 -21.34 6.68
CA ILE A 134 13.63 -22.75 7.10
C ILE A 134 14.29 -22.83 8.47
N ASP A 135 13.65 -23.55 9.39
CA ASP A 135 14.28 -23.99 10.64
C ASP A 135 15.26 -25.13 10.32
N VAL A 136 16.53 -24.88 10.56
CA VAL A 136 17.60 -25.81 10.23
C VAL A 136 17.59 -27.09 11.06
N ASN A 137 16.99 -27.04 12.26
CA ASN A 137 16.91 -28.21 13.16
C ASN A 137 15.77 -29.14 12.74
N THR A 138 14.60 -28.58 12.47
CA THR A 138 13.41 -29.36 12.05
C THR A 138 13.37 -29.59 10.53
N ARG A 139 14.18 -28.84 9.76
CA ARG A 139 14.22 -28.84 8.29
C ARG A 139 12.86 -28.49 7.66
N ARG A 140 12.06 -27.69 8.37
CA ARG A 140 10.73 -27.26 7.92
C ARG A 140 10.66 -25.75 7.73
N PRO A 141 9.80 -25.25 6.82
CA PRO A 141 9.49 -23.85 6.76
C PRO A 141 8.98 -23.34 8.11
N ILE A 142 9.39 -22.11 8.50
CA ILE A 142 8.96 -21.49 9.76
C ILE A 142 7.46 -21.16 9.71
N LEU A 143 6.97 -20.78 8.52
CA LEU A 143 5.55 -20.49 8.30
C LEU A 143 4.82 -21.74 7.79
N LYS A 144 3.65 -22.03 8.31
CA LYS A 144 2.80 -23.16 7.84
C LYS A 144 2.42 -23.07 6.36
N MET A 145 2.34 -21.86 5.80
CA MET A 145 2.10 -21.61 4.36
C MET A 145 3.37 -21.75 3.50
N ASN A 146 4.47 -22.20 4.06
CA ASN A 146 5.83 -22.32 3.51
C ASN A 146 6.44 -20.96 3.16
N THR A 147 5.74 -20.10 2.44
CA THR A 147 6.17 -18.73 2.09
C THR A 147 5.29 -17.70 2.78
N GLY A 148 5.76 -16.46 2.85
CA GLY A 148 5.01 -15.32 3.39
C GLY A 148 5.53 -14.00 2.84
N GLY A 149 4.94 -12.90 3.29
CA GLY A 149 5.36 -11.56 2.95
C GLY A 149 6.47 -11.06 3.87
N LEU A 150 7.58 -10.60 3.28
CA LEU A 150 8.66 -9.89 3.96
C LEU A 150 8.37 -8.39 3.96
N SER A 151 8.46 -7.77 5.13
CA SER A 151 8.29 -6.32 5.33
C SER A 151 9.31 -5.78 6.35
N GLY A 152 9.31 -4.46 6.57
CA GLY A 152 10.22 -3.77 7.48
C GLY A 152 11.43 -3.16 6.77
N PRO A 153 12.40 -2.55 7.49
CA PRO A 153 13.47 -1.73 6.92
C PRO A 153 14.27 -2.38 5.80
N ALA A 154 14.38 -3.71 5.79
CA ALA A 154 15.09 -4.45 4.75
C ALA A 154 14.51 -4.29 3.33
N VAL A 155 13.23 -3.90 3.19
CA VAL A 155 12.59 -3.74 1.88
C VAL A 155 12.60 -2.30 1.37
N LEU A 156 13.06 -1.33 2.16
CA LEU A 156 13.06 0.09 1.80
C LEU A 156 13.73 0.38 0.44
N PRO A 157 14.94 -0.13 0.13
CA PRO A 157 15.58 0.16 -1.15
C PRO A 157 14.78 -0.35 -2.35
N VAL A 158 14.05 -1.44 -2.18
CA VAL A 158 13.16 -1.98 -3.23
C VAL A 158 11.94 -1.08 -3.39
N ALA A 159 11.34 -0.62 -2.28
CA ALA A 159 10.22 0.29 -2.29
C ALA A 159 10.57 1.63 -2.96
N VAL A 160 11.72 2.23 -2.62
CA VAL A 160 12.21 3.48 -3.20
C VAL A 160 12.38 3.33 -4.72
N ARG A 161 13.04 2.27 -5.20
CA ARG A 161 13.21 2.00 -6.63
C ARG A 161 11.85 1.89 -7.33
N MET A 162 10.92 1.09 -6.80
CA MET A 162 9.62 0.86 -7.42
C MET A 162 8.74 2.12 -7.43
N VAL A 163 8.79 2.94 -6.37
CA VAL A 163 8.13 4.25 -6.35
C VAL A 163 8.69 5.15 -7.44
N TRP A 164 10.02 5.21 -7.58
CA TRP A 164 10.68 6.02 -8.60
C TRP A 164 10.30 5.56 -10.02
N GLU A 165 10.34 4.27 -10.31
CA GLU A 165 9.93 3.71 -11.61
C GLU A 165 8.45 4.03 -11.92
N THR A 166 7.56 3.86 -10.93
CA THR A 166 6.13 4.15 -11.07
C THR A 166 5.88 5.64 -11.28
N ALA A 167 6.53 6.52 -10.52
CA ALA A 167 6.37 7.97 -10.64
C ALA A 167 6.80 8.50 -12.02
N ASN A 168 7.77 7.84 -12.68
CA ASN A 168 8.16 8.17 -14.05
C ASN A 168 7.22 7.56 -15.11
N ALA A 169 6.32 6.65 -14.73
CA ALA A 169 5.45 5.93 -15.65
C ALA A 169 4.01 6.43 -15.69
N VAL A 170 3.52 7.04 -14.60
CA VAL A 170 2.13 7.50 -14.42
C VAL A 170 2.07 8.96 -13.97
N LYS A 171 0.87 9.57 -14.06
CA LYS A 171 0.62 10.97 -13.68
C LYS A 171 -0.18 11.10 -12.37
N ILE A 172 -0.89 10.05 -11.96
CA ILE A 172 -1.69 10.04 -10.74
C ILE A 172 -0.80 9.96 -9.50
N PRO A 173 -1.24 10.52 -8.36
CA PRO A 173 -0.45 10.57 -7.14
C PRO A 173 -0.14 9.18 -6.58
N ILE A 174 1.01 9.08 -5.90
CA ILE A 174 1.53 7.84 -5.35
C ILE A 174 1.59 7.93 -3.81
N LEU A 175 1.05 6.93 -3.12
CA LEU A 175 1.28 6.66 -1.72
C LEU A 175 2.42 5.64 -1.59
N GLY A 176 3.61 6.09 -1.21
CA GLY A 176 4.79 5.23 -1.02
C GLY A 176 4.75 4.49 0.32
N MET A 177 5.07 3.20 0.31
CA MET A 177 5.20 2.39 1.53
C MET A 177 6.20 1.26 1.37
N GLY A 178 6.75 0.81 2.49
CA GLY A 178 7.68 -0.33 2.54
C GLY A 178 8.98 0.05 3.23
N GLY A 179 9.16 -0.44 4.46
CA GLY A 179 10.39 -0.28 5.22
C GLY A 179 10.55 1.03 6.00
N VAL A 180 9.58 1.93 5.92
CA VAL A 180 9.62 3.22 6.62
C VAL A 180 9.62 3.02 8.14
N SER A 181 10.66 3.56 8.80
CA SER A 181 10.85 3.49 10.26
C SER A 181 11.31 4.81 10.88
N LYS A 182 11.71 5.79 10.07
CA LYS A 182 12.14 7.13 10.48
C LYS A 182 11.84 8.16 9.38
N GLY A 183 11.92 9.45 9.71
CA GLY A 183 11.60 10.55 8.79
C GLY A 183 12.46 10.58 7.52
N THR A 184 13.72 10.17 7.58
CA THR A 184 14.59 10.07 6.39
C THR A 184 14.12 9.00 5.42
N ASP A 185 13.57 7.87 5.91
CA ASP A 185 13.03 6.82 5.04
C ASP A 185 11.77 7.33 4.29
N ALA A 186 10.93 8.12 4.98
CA ALA A 186 9.80 8.79 4.37
C ALA A 186 10.24 9.81 3.31
N ALA A 187 11.28 10.60 3.60
CA ALA A 187 11.85 11.55 2.65
C ALA A 187 12.40 10.85 1.39
N GLU A 188 13.07 9.69 1.52
CA GLU A 188 13.54 8.91 0.37
C GLU A 188 12.39 8.52 -0.58
N LEU A 189 11.27 8.03 -0.03
CA LEU A 189 10.08 7.69 -0.84
C LEU A 189 9.48 8.94 -1.51
N MET A 190 9.43 10.08 -0.81
CA MET A 190 8.95 11.33 -1.40
C MET A 190 9.89 11.81 -2.50
N LEU A 191 11.20 11.81 -2.27
CA LEU A 191 12.20 12.16 -3.30
C LEU A 191 12.07 11.27 -4.54
N ALA A 192 11.75 9.99 -4.36
CA ALA A 192 11.48 9.07 -5.45
C ALA A 192 10.17 9.35 -6.21
N GLY A 193 9.27 10.19 -5.69
CA GLY A 193 8.03 10.61 -6.35
C GLY A 193 6.74 10.34 -5.58
N ALA A 194 6.80 9.82 -4.35
CA ALA A 194 5.61 9.66 -3.53
C ALA A 194 5.04 11.02 -3.10
N ALA A 195 3.73 11.21 -3.26
CA ALA A 195 3.00 12.38 -2.77
C ALA A 195 2.67 12.26 -1.26
N ALA A 196 2.58 11.04 -0.76
CA ALA A 196 2.38 10.72 0.64
C ALA A 196 3.09 9.39 1.00
N VAL A 197 3.27 9.13 2.30
CA VAL A 197 3.99 7.95 2.80
C VAL A 197 3.17 7.25 3.86
N ALA A 198 3.14 5.90 3.82
CA ALA A 198 2.51 5.08 4.84
C ALA A 198 3.55 4.32 5.69
N VAL A 199 3.29 4.27 6.99
CA VAL A 199 4.10 3.54 7.98
C VAL A 199 3.32 2.31 8.43
N GLY A 200 3.85 1.12 8.17
CA GLY A 200 3.22 -0.15 8.52
C GLY A 200 3.98 -0.91 9.60
N THR A 201 4.97 -1.70 9.18
CA THR A 201 5.70 -2.66 10.04
C THR A 201 6.32 -2.03 11.30
N ALA A 202 6.75 -0.78 11.24
CA ALA A 202 7.33 -0.09 12.39
C ALA A 202 6.34 0.04 13.56
N SER A 203 5.03 0.11 13.28
CA SER A 203 3.97 0.23 14.30
C SER A 203 3.84 -1.03 15.17
N PHE A 204 4.34 -2.19 14.74
CA PHE A 204 4.37 -3.40 15.58
C PHE A 204 5.39 -3.32 16.72
N ALA A 205 6.44 -2.52 16.54
CA ALA A 205 7.46 -2.31 17.57
C ALA A 205 7.21 -1.02 18.38
N ASP A 206 6.62 -0.02 17.74
CA ASP A 206 6.34 1.31 18.30
C ASP A 206 5.02 1.83 17.71
N VAL A 207 3.96 1.82 18.51
CA VAL A 207 2.63 2.29 18.08
C VAL A 207 2.61 3.77 17.69
N TYR A 208 3.58 4.56 18.16
CA TYR A 208 3.74 5.96 17.82
C TYR A 208 4.66 6.19 16.61
N ALA A 209 5.16 5.12 15.97
CA ALA A 209 6.04 5.24 14.81
C ALA A 209 5.50 6.17 13.71
N PRO A 210 4.20 6.14 13.32
CA PRO A 210 3.68 7.06 12.30
C PRO A 210 3.81 8.54 12.70
N VAL A 211 3.52 8.85 13.97
CA VAL A 211 3.63 10.22 14.51
C VAL A 211 5.09 10.67 14.55
N ARG A 212 5.97 9.81 15.07
CA ARG A 212 7.40 10.09 15.14
C ARG A 212 8.01 10.28 13.74
N VAL A 213 7.68 9.42 12.79
CA VAL A 213 8.16 9.55 11.39
C VAL A 213 7.69 10.87 10.77
N ARG A 214 6.43 11.26 11.01
CA ARG A 214 5.89 12.55 10.59
C ARG A 214 6.72 13.71 11.16
N ASP A 215 6.93 13.71 12.47
CA ASP A 215 7.64 14.81 13.16
C ASP A 215 9.10 14.91 12.71
N GLU A 216 9.77 13.76 12.53
CA GLU A 216 11.13 13.69 11.98
C GLU A 216 11.19 14.20 10.53
N LEU A 217 10.18 13.91 9.70
CA LEU A 217 10.07 14.38 8.32
C LEU A 217 9.89 15.91 8.28
N PHE A 218 9.01 16.46 9.11
CA PHE A 218 8.84 17.92 9.21
C PHE A 218 10.11 18.60 9.69
N ALA A 219 10.77 18.07 10.71
CA ALA A 219 12.05 18.60 11.18
C ALA A 219 13.16 18.52 10.12
N LEU A 220 13.14 17.50 9.24
CA LEU A 220 14.05 17.43 8.09
C LEU A 220 13.77 18.55 7.09
N ALA A 221 12.51 18.75 6.71
CA ALA A 221 12.09 19.79 5.78
C ALA A 221 12.47 21.18 6.30
N GLU A 222 12.25 21.46 7.58
CA GLU A 222 12.63 22.72 8.24
C GLU A 222 14.15 22.95 8.18
N ARG A 223 14.96 21.94 8.52
CA ARG A 223 16.43 22.05 8.41
C ARG A 223 16.92 22.31 6.98
N GLN A 224 16.17 21.85 5.97
CA GLN A 224 16.48 22.10 4.57
C GLN A 224 15.88 23.42 4.03
N GLY A 225 15.18 24.18 4.86
CA GLY A 225 14.56 25.44 4.47
C GLY A 225 13.37 25.29 3.51
N LEU A 226 12.72 24.12 3.49
CA LEU A 226 11.56 23.86 2.63
C LEU A 226 10.30 24.48 3.23
N ALA A 227 9.57 25.25 2.41
CA ALA A 227 8.30 25.85 2.83
C ALA A 227 7.19 24.79 3.05
N HIS A 228 7.23 23.71 2.29
CA HIS A 228 6.28 22.59 2.36
C HIS A 228 6.99 21.25 2.09
N ILE A 229 6.58 20.20 2.79
CA ILE A 229 7.13 18.83 2.58
C ILE A 229 6.91 18.32 1.15
N SER A 230 5.86 18.78 0.46
CA SER A 230 5.59 18.43 -0.95
C SER A 230 6.71 18.85 -1.90
N ALA A 231 7.59 19.77 -1.52
CA ALA A 231 8.77 20.10 -2.30
C ALA A 231 9.79 18.94 -2.40
N LEU A 232 9.66 17.92 -1.56
CA LEU A 232 10.45 16.69 -1.67
C LEU A 232 9.94 15.77 -2.79
N THR A 233 8.65 15.84 -3.16
CA THR A 233 8.04 14.89 -4.10
C THR A 233 8.69 14.98 -5.49
N GLY A 234 9.34 13.89 -5.89
CA GLY A 234 10.02 13.78 -7.18
C GLY A 234 11.30 14.61 -7.33
N ALA A 235 11.84 15.12 -6.23
CA ALA A 235 13.00 15.99 -6.26
C ALA A 235 14.35 15.24 -6.29
N ALA A 236 14.36 13.92 -6.37
CA ALA A 236 15.59 13.16 -6.56
C ALA A 236 16.25 13.53 -7.89
N GLN A 237 17.56 13.79 -7.84
CA GLN A 237 18.34 14.13 -9.04
C GLN A 237 19.14 12.90 -9.50
N PRO A 238 18.90 12.41 -10.72
CA PRO A 238 19.73 11.37 -11.31
C PRO A 238 21.17 11.89 -11.54
N TRP A 239 22.13 10.97 -11.56
CA TRP A 239 23.53 11.27 -11.89
C TRP A 239 23.69 11.57 -13.37
#